data_d22497ea5e2c939b6d3b01d4aa604cfd
#
_entry.id   d22497ea5e2c939b6d3b01d4aa604cfd
#
_cell.length_a   1.000
_cell.length_b   1.000
_cell.length_c   1.000
_cell.angle_alpha   90.00
_cell.angle_beta   90.00
_cell.angle_gamma   90.00
#
_symmetry.space_group_name_H-M   'P 1'
#
loop_
_entity.id
_entity.type
_entity.pdbx_description
1 polymer ?
#
loop_
_entity_poly.entity_id
_entity_poly.type
_entity_poly.pdbx_seq_one_letter_code
_entity_poly.pdbx_strand_id
1 'polypeptide(L)'
;MLAQLLVQVSIYCLFPLLLTFEKNPQARRVSLYIYVSLVLIMGGFLGAVYSVVLPGNIGLSGGTIAYGGFMMACIMMAFIENDPFILQNIVRLVLMVTIFKVLLFASVAETLNAPQVLNPLNVPAGLFEVSLPLIVLGAILIIVELYFLIFVFDRLKRRLTNHLLFSLAFSLGFVCVILM
;
A
#
# COMPACT_ATOMS: atom_id res chain seq x y z
N MET A 1 -12.99 -0.92 19.20
CA MET A 1 -11.71 -1.28 18.60
C MET A 1 -11.88 -2.17 17.36
N LEU A 2 -12.42 -3.40 17.47
CA LEU A 2 -12.62 -4.30 16.32
C LEU A 2 -13.50 -3.68 15.21
N ALA A 3 -14.57 -2.98 15.55
CA ALA A 3 -15.42 -2.29 14.58
C ALA A 3 -14.66 -1.21 13.80
N GLN A 4 -13.79 -0.44 14.44
CA GLN A 4 -12.96 0.58 13.78
C GLN A 4 -11.93 -0.05 12.84
N LEU A 5 -11.33 -1.17 13.24
CA LEU A 5 -10.43 -1.93 12.38
C LEU A 5 -11.16 -2.45 11.13
N LEU A 6 -12.36 -3.03 11.31
CA LEU A 6 -13.18 -3.51 10.19
C LEU A 6 -13.56 -2.37 9.24
N VAL A 7 -13.89 -1.18 9.76
CA VAL A 7 -14.15 -0.01 8.92
C VAL A 7 -12.93 0.37 8.10
N GLN A 8 -11.74 0.41 8.70
CA GLN A 8 -10.50 0.74 7.98
C GLN A 8 -10.18 -0.29 6.89
N VAL A 9 -10.22 -1.58 7.23
CA VAL A 9 -10.03 -2.67 6.25
C VAL A 9 -11.05 -2.54 5.12
N SER A 10 -12.32 -2.25 5.45
CA SER A 10 -13.37 -2.07 4.44
C SER A 10 -13.06 -0.91 3.48
N ILE A 11 -12.56 0.22 3.99
CA ILE A 11 -12.17 1.37 3.16
C ILE A 11 -11.05 0.98 2.18
N TYR A 12 -10.01 0.29 2.67
CA TYR A 12 -8.91 -0.15 1.81
C TYR A 12 -9.30 -1.24 0.80
N CYS A 13 -10.29 -2.08 1.12
CA CYS A 13 -10.82 -3.08 0.18
C CYS A 13 -11.81 -2.47 -0.83
N LEU A 14 -12.60 -1.49 -0.41
CA LEU A 14 -13.63 -0.89 -1.26
C LEU A 14 -13.05 -0.19 -2.48
N PHE A 15 -11.95 0.53 -2.31
CA PHE A 15 -11.39 1.33 -3.39
C PHE A 15 -10.84 0.47 -4.55
N PRO A 16 -10.04 -0.58 -4.32
CA PRO A 16 -9.68 -1.53 -5.37
C PRO A 16 -10.88 -2.17 -6.06
N LEU A 17 -11.95 -2.48 -5.32
CA LEU A 17 -13.19 -2.98 -5.89
C LEU A 17 -13.85 -1.95 -6.81
N LEU A 18 -13.95 -0.69 -6.40
CA LEU A 18 -14.52 0.37 -7.23
C LEU A 18 -13.76 0.55 -8.54
N LEU A 19 -12.42 0.39 -8.52
CA LEU A 19 -11.62 0.45 -9.74
C LEU A 19 -12.01 -0.62 -10.77
N THR A 20 -12.54 -1.77 -10.33
CA THR A 20 -12.96 -2.83 -11.24
C THR A 20 -14.18 -2.46 -12.09
N PHE A 21 -14.99 -1.52 -11.63
CA PHE A 21 -16.18 -1.05 -12.35
C PHE A 21 -15.88 0.03 -13.38
N GLU A 22 -14.67 0.62 -13.34
CA GLU A 22 -14.25 1.61 -14.33
C GLU A 22 -14.07 0.93 -15.70
N LYS A 23 -14.86 1.34 -16.68
CA LYS A 23 -14.88 0.75 -18.02
C LYS A 23 -13.71 1.19 -18.89
N ASN A 24 -13.18 2.40 -18.64
CA ASN A 24 -12.05 2.92 -19.41
C ASN A 24 -10.73 2.38 -18.82
N PRO A 25 -9.97 1.54 -19.54
CA PRO A 25 -8.73 0.97 -19.03
C PRO A 25 -7.68 2.02 -18.65
N GLN A 26 -7.62 3.11 -19.40
CA GLN A 26 -6.66 4.18 -19.11
C GLN A 26 -7.01 4.92 -17.81
N ALA A 27 -8.27 5.29 -17.63
CA ALA A 27 -8.74 5.92 -16.39
C ALA A 27 -8.52 5.00 -15.19
N ARG A 28 -8.81 3.72 -15.34
CA ARG A 28 -8.60 2.69 -14.30
C ARG A 28 -7.13 2.58 -13.88
N ARG A 29 -6.19 2.54 -14.85
CA ARG A 29 -4.74 2.50 -14.57
C ARG A 29 -4.26 3.78 -13.86
N VAL A 30 -4.69 4.95 -14.31
CA VAL A 30 -4.34 6.22 -13.66
C VAL A 30 -4.86 6.27 -12.23
N SER A 31 -6.11 5.89 -12.00
CA SER A 31 -6.71 5.84 -10.66
C SER A 31 -6.00 4.84 -9.75
N LEU A 32 -5.55 3.69 -10.29
CA LEU A 32 -4.72 2.74 -9.56
C LEU A 32 -3.41 3.38 -9.11
N TYR A 33 -2.68 4.05 -10.01
CA TYR A 33 -1.40 4.66 -9.66
C TYR A 33 -1.56 5.77 -8.61
N ILE A 34 -2.63 6.57 -8.69
CA ILE A 34 -2.97 7.56 -7.67
C ILE A 34 -3.24 6.88 -6.33
N TYR A 35 -4.10 5.86 -6.31
CA TYR A 35 -4.41 5.11 -5.10
C TYR A 35 -3.17 4.51 -4.45
N VAL A 36 -2.36 3.80 -5.24
CA VAL A 36 -1.11 3.18 -4.78
C VAL A 36 -0.16 4.22 -4.18
N SER A 37 0.00 5.37 -4.84
CA SER A 37 0.86 6.45 -4.33
C SER A 37 0.37 6.99 -2.99
N LEU A 38 -0.94 7.26 -2.87
CA LEU A 38 -1.56 7.74 -1.63
C LEU A 38 -1.39 6.72 -0.51
N VAL A 39 -1.65 5.44 -0.77
CA VAL A 39 -1.54 4.38 0.23
C VAL A 39 -0.09 4.20 0.71
N LEU A 40 0.90 4.30 -0.20
CA LEU A 40 2.32 4.21 0.18
C LEU A 40 2.78 5.38 1.06
N ILE A 41 2.31 6.60 0.77
CA ILE A 41 2.62 7.78 1.59
C ILE A 41 1.92 7.69 2.94
N MET A 42 0.60 7.47 2.93
CA MET A 42 -0.21 7.41 4.14
C MET A 42 0.13 6.20 5.01
N GLY A 43 0.44 5.05 4.41
CA GLY A 43 0.84 3.85 5.14
C GLY A 43 2.10 4.06 5.99
N GLY A 44 3.08 4.77 5.45
CA GLY A 44 4.28 5.15 6.21
C GLY A 44 3.96 6.05 7.40
N PHE A 45 3.07 7.02 7.23
CA PHE A 45 2.63 7.92 8.29
C PHE A 45 1.77 7.17 9.34
N LEU A 46 0.76 6.42 8.90
CA LEU A 46 -0.14 5.69 9.80
C LEU A 46 0.57 4.60 10.61
N GLY A 47 1.64 4.03 10.05
CA GLY A 47 2.47 3.07 10.76
C GLY A 47 3.18 3.66 11.98
N ALA A 48 3.51 4.95 11.96
CA ALA A 48 4.10 5.69 13.07
C ALA A 48 3.04 6.22 14.06
N VAL A 49 1.81 6.47 13.58
CA VAL A 49 0.76 7.10 14.39
C VAL A 49 0.10 6.13 15.36
N TYR A 50 -0.19 4.91 14.94
CA TYR A 50 -0.86 3.94 15.82
C TYR A 50 -0.57 2.49 15.46
N SER A 51 -0.70 1.65 16.48
CA SER A 51 -0.80 0.19 16.35
C SER A 51 -1.93 -0.35 17.21
N VAL A 52 -2.63 -1.35 16.69
CA VAL A 52 -3.72 -2.05 17.38
C VAL A 52 -3.18 -3.39 17.86
N VAL A 53 -3.29 -3.67 19.16
CA VAL A 53 -2.91 -4.97 19.70
C VAL A 53 -4.10 -5.91 19.62
N LEU A 54 -3.95 -6.98 18.85
CA LEU A 54 -4.94 -8.06 18.71
C LEU A 54 -4.77 -9.11 19.82
N PRO A 55 -5.79 -9.96 20.05
CA PRO A 55 -5.66 -11.12 20.92
C PRO A 55 -4.46 -11.97 20.51
N GLY A 56 -3.62 -12.36 21.49
CA GLY A 56 -2.36 -13.07 21.23
C GLY A 56 -1.13 -12.17 21.13
N ASN A 57 -1.23 -10.90 21.55
CA ASN A 57 -0.15 -9.88 21.49
C ASN A 57 0.39 -9.59 20.09
N ILE A 58 -0.42 -9.77 19.06
CA ILE A 58 -0.07 -9.42 17.70
C ILE A 58 -0.34 -7.91 17.49
N GLY A 59 0.72 -7.14 17.25
CA GLY A 59 0.61 -5.71 16.93
C GLY A 59 0.33 -5.51 15.45
N LEU A 60 -0.81 -4.89 15.12
CA LEU A 60 -1.18 -4.50 13.75
C LEU A 60 -1.07 -2.97 13.63
N SER A 61 -0.10 -2.48 12.87
CA SER A 61 0.05 -1.04 12.64
C SER A 61 -0.90 -0.54 11.56
N GLY A 62 -1.24 0.75 11.60
CA GLY A 62 -2.00 1.37 10.52
C GLY A 62 -1.29 1.27 9.15
N GLY A 63 0.04 1.23 9.17
CA GLY A 63 0.86 1.00 7.98
C GLY A 63 0.67 -0.39 7.39
N THR A 64 0.56 -1.42 8.22
CA THR A 64 0.32 -2.81 7.80
C THR A 64 -1.03 -2.94 7.09
N ILE A 65 -2.09 -2.32 7.63
CA ILE A 65 -3.42 -2.34 7.02
C ILE A 65 -3.40 -1.64 5.65
N ALA A 66 -2.75 -0.48 5.58
CA ALA A 66 -2.59 0.27 4.32
C ALA A 66 -1.84 -0.57 3.26
N TYR A 67 -0.78 -1.25 3.68
CA TYR A 67 -0.01 -2.13 2.81
C TYR A 67 -0.83 -3.32 2.27
N GLY A 68 -1.67 -3.93 3.11
CA GLY A 68 -2.61 -4.95 2.66
C GLY A 68 -3.53 -4.44 1.54
N GLY A 69 -4.08 -3.23 1.68
CA GLY A 69 -4.88 -2.57 0.64
C GLY A 69 -4.10 -2.31 -0.65
N PHE A 70 -2.83 -1.89 -0.54
CA PHE A 70 -1.92 -1.75 -1.67
C PHE A 70 -1.74 -3.08 -2.42
N MET A 71 -1.42 -4.16 -1.72
CA MET A 71 -1.22 -5.48 -2.32
C MET A 71 -2.50 -6.00 -2.97
N MET A 72 -3.65 -5.83 -2.33
CA MET A 72 -4.94 -6.17 -2.93
C MET A 72 -5.18 -5.44 -4.25
N ALA A 73 -4.92 -4.14 -4.30
CA ALA A 73 -5.08 -3.34 -5.52
C ALA A 73 -4.14 -3.84 -6.64
N CYS A 74 -2.88 -4.12 -6.32
CA CYS A 74 -1.90 -4.64 -7.27
C CYS A 74 -2.33 -5.99 -7.85
N ILE A 75 -2.75 -6.93 -7.00
CA ILE A 75 -3.20 -8.25 -7.41
C ILE A 75 -4.44 -8.12 -8.31
N MET A 76 -5.47 -7.42 -7.86
CA MET A 76 -6.71 -7.29 -8.62
C MET A 76 -6.47 -6.67 -9.99
N MET A 77 -5.70 -5.60 -10.06
CA MET A 77 -5.45 -4.91 -11.32
C MET A 77 -4.59 -5.72 -12.29
N ALA A 78 -3.59 -6.44 -11.80
CA ALA A 78 -2.81 -7.34 -12.64
C ALA A 78 -3.67 -8.41 -13.32
N PHE A 79 -4.64 -8.95 -12.58
CA PHE A 79 -5.55 -9.97 -13.12
C PHE A 79 -6.64 -9.39 -14.04
N ILE A 80 -7.19 -8.21 -13.73
CA ILE A 80 -8.24 -7.56 -14.56
C ILE A 80 -7.69 -7.10 -15.89
N GLU A 81 -6.56 -6.40 -15.87
CA GLU A 81 -5.91 -5.92 -17.09
C GLU A 81 -5.18 -7.01 -17.86
N ASN A 82 -4.93 -8.15 -17.21
CA ASN A 82 -4.20 -9.27 -17.80
C ASN A 82 -2.83 -8.86 -18.38
N ASP A 83 -2.20 -7.83 -17.77
CA ASP A 83 -0.98 -7.18 -18.23
C ASP A 83 0.04 -7.07 -17.10
N PRO A 84 1.12 -7.89 -17.13
CA PRO A 84 2.17 -7.87 -16.10
C PRO A 84 2.97 -6.55 -16.09
N PHE A 85 2.94 -5.75 -17.17
CA PHE A 85 3.63 -4.47 -17.22
C PHE A 85 3.08 -3.47 -16.20
N ILE A 86 1.83 -3.62 -15.77
CA ILE A 86 1.25 -2.80 -14.69
C ILE A 86 2.07 -2.95 -13.42
N LEU A 87 2.42 -4.18 -13.04
CA LEU A 87 3.23 -4.44 -11.83
C LEU A 87 4.64 -3.86 -11.96
N GLN A 88 5.25 -3.92 -13.16
CA GLN A 88 6.55 -3.29 -13.40
C GLN A 88 6.48 -1.77 -13.26
N ASN A 89 5.41 -1.14 -13.74
CA ASN A 89 5.20 0.29 -13.57
C ASN A 89 4.97 0.65 -12.09
N ILE A 90 4.29 -0.22 -11.34
CA ILE A 90 4.13 -0.05 -9.88
C ILE A 90 5.48 -0.12 -9.16
N VAL A 91 6.40 -1.01 -9.57
CA VAL A 91 7.77 -1.03 -9.01
C VAL A 91 8.46 0.32 -9.17
N ARG A 92 8.40 0.92 -10.37
CA ARG A 92 8.96 2.26 -10.60
C ARG A 92 8.27 3.32 -9.74
N LEU A 93 6.94 3.25 -9.64
CA LEU A 93 6.15 4.16 -8.82
C LEU A 93 6.54 4.04 -7.33
N VAL A 94 6.70 2.83 -6.81
CA VAL A 94 7.15 2.59 -5.43
C VAL A 94 8.49 3.25 -5.17
N LEU A 95 9.46 3.12 -6.07
CA LEU A 95 10.77 3.77 -5.93
C LEU A 95 10.63 5.30 -5.91
N MET A 96 9.90 5.88 -6.86
CA MET A 96 9.71 7.34 -6.93
C MET A 96 8.99 7.88 -5.70
N VAL A 97 7.91 7.23 -5.26
CA VAL A 97 7.13 7.64 -4.07
C VAL A 97 7.97 7.47 -2.81
N THR A 98 8.78 6.43 -2.71
CA THR A 98 9.66 6.21 -1.55
C THR A 98 10.71 7.31 -1.44
N ILE A 99 11.37 7.68 -2.55
CA ILE A 99 12.34 8.78 -2.58
C ILE A 99 11.66 10.10 -2.18
N PHE A 100 10.52 10.41 -2.80
CA PHE A 100 9.76 11.61 -2.49
C PHE A 100 9.36 11.67 -1.01
N LYS A 101 8.84 10.57 -0.47
CA LYS A 101 8.44 10.47 0.94
C LYS A 101 9.62 10.73 1.90
N VAL A 102 10.78 10.13 1.62
CA VAL A 102 11.99 10.33 2.44
C VAL A 102 12.39 11.79 2.45
N LEU A 103 12.49 12.43 1.29
CA LEU A 103 12.87 13.83 1.17
C LEU A 103 11.86 14.75 1.85
N LEU A 104 10.56 14.52 1.64
CA LEU A 104 9.51 15.32 2.25
C LEU A 104 9.51 15.18 3.77
N PHE A 105 9.57 13.97 4.30
CA PHE A 105 9.53 13.73 5.75
C PHE A 105 10.75 14.29 6.45
N ALA A 106 11.96 14.14 5.87
CA ALA A 106 13.17 14.74 6.40
C ALA A 106 13.04 16.28 6.45
N SER A 107 12.56 16.89 5.37
CA SER A 107 12.35 18.34 5.32
C SER A 107 11.33 18.82 6.35
N VAL A 108 10.23 18.09 6.55
CA VAL A 108 9.21 18.43 7.56
C VAL A 108 9.76 18.28 8.98
N ALA A 109 10.52 17.21 9.26
CA ALA A 109 11.15 17.00 10.55
C ALA A 109 12.13 18.14 10.90
N GLU A 110 12.97 18.54 9.95
CA GLU A 110 13.88 19.68 10.13
C GLU A 110 13.11 20.98 10.37
N THR A 111 12.03 21.20 9.60
CA THR A 111 11.19 22.39 9.75
C THR A 111 10.56 22.45 11.14
N LEU A 112 10.01 21.33 11.63
CA LEU A 112 9.38 21.28 12.96
C LEU A 112 10.36 21.48 14.12
N ASN A 113 11.63 21.15 13.92
CA ASN A 113 12.70 21.36 14.91
C ASN A 113 13.27 22.80 14.86
N ALA A 114 12.92 23.61 13.88
CA ALA A 114 13.42 24.97 13.77
C ALA A 114 12.75 25.91 14.79
N PRO A 115 13.53 26.72 15.55
CA PRO A 115 13.01 27.52 16.67
C PRO A 115 12.04 28.64 16.26
N GLN A 116 11.98 28.97 14.98
CA GLN A 116 11.14 30.05 14.43
C GLN A 116 9.80 29.55 13.86
N VAL A 117 9.55 28.25 13.90
CA VAL A 117 8.35 27.64 13.32
C VAL A 117 7.25 27.56 14.36
N LEU A 118 6.08 28.10 14.01
CA LEU A 118 4.87 27.93 14.81
C LEU A 118 4.31 26.53 14.56
N ASN A 119 4.22 25.70 15.62
CA ASN A 119 3.63 24.38 15.61
C ASN A 119 2.36 24.39 16.49
N PRO A 120 1.21 24.89 15.98
CA PRO A 120 0.02 25.13 16.81
C PRO A 120 -0.62 23.87 17.38
N LEU A 121 -0.36 22.71 16.74
CA LEU A 121 -0.87 21.42 17.15
C LEU A 121 0.12 20.61 17.98
N ASN A 122 1.30 21.17 18.27
CA ASN A 122 2.40 20.47 18.95
C ASN A 122 2.70 19.09 18.34
N VAL A 123 2.70 19.00 17.01
CA VAL A 123 3.01 17.76 16.30
C VAL A 123 4.47 17.40 16.56
N PRO A 124 4.77 16.22 17.12
CA PRO A 124 6.14 15.83 17.40
C PRO A 124 6.90 15.59 16.09
N ALA A 125 8.11 16.16 15.96
CA ALA A 125 8.98 15.95 14.79
C ALA A 125 9.31 14.47 14.59
N GLY A 126 9.36 13.67 15.67
CA GLY A 126 9.58 12.24 15.62
C GLY A 126 8.59 11.42 14.76
N LEU A 127 7.40 11.98 14.46
CA LEU A 127 6.47 11.35 13.50
C LEU A 127 7.01 11.35 12.06
N PHE A 128 7.90 12.28 11.76
CA PHE A 128 8.53 12.45 10.45
C PHE A 128 10.00 12.01 10.45
N GLU A 129 10.53 11.61 11.61
CA GLU A 129 11.86 11.01 11.68
C GLU A 129 11.84 9.64 11.03
N VAL A 130 12.55 9.54 9.95
CA VAL A 130 12.54 8.39 9.10
C VAL A 130 13.80 7.57 9.33
N SER A 131 13.65 6.35 9.81
CA SER A 131 14.74 5.39 9.79
C SER A 131 15.02 4.95 8.34
N LEU A 132 16.03 5.58 7.70
CA LEU A 132 16.45 5.23 6.34
C LEU A 132 16.63 3.71 6.13
N PRO A 133 17.29 2.95 7.03
CA PRO A 133 17.42 1.50 6.86
C PRO A 133 16.08 0.76 6.80
N LEU A 134 15.10 1.16 7.62
CA LEU A 134 13.79 0.52 7.62
C LEU A 134 12.99 0.84 6.34
N ILE A 135 13.11 2.08 5.82
CA ILE A 135 12.45 2.42 4.55
C ILE A 135 13.07 1.67 3.38
N VAL A 136 14.40 1.62 3.32
CA VAL A 136 15.09 0.88 2.25
C VAL A 136 14.73 -0.60 2.31
N LEU A 137 14.72 -1.19 3.50
CA LEU A 137 14.30 -2.59 3.70
C LEU A 137 12.85 -2.79 3.24
N GLY A 138 11.92 -1.92 3.67
CA GLY A 138 10.52 -1.97 3.26
C GLY A 138 10.34 -1.85 1.75
N ALA A 139 11.05 -0.93 1.10
CA ALA A 139 11.01 -0.77 -0.35
C ALA A 139 11.53 -2.03 -1.08
N ILE A 140 12.62 -2.62 -0.60
CA ILE A 140 13.17 -3.86 -1.15
C ILE A 140 12.16 -5.00 -1.02
N LEU A 141 11.53 -5.16 0.17
CA LEU A 141 10.52 -6.19 0.38
C LEU A 141 9.34 -6.03 -0.57
N ILE A 142 8.80 -4.82 -0.72
CA ILE A 142 7.72 -4.52 -1.66
C ILE A 142 8.10 -4.89 -3.09
N ILE A 143 9.31 -4.55 -3.51
CA ILE A 143 9.80 -4.87 -4.86
C ILE A 143 9.91 -6.39 -5.05
N VAL A 144 10.47 -7.11 -4.08
CA VAL A 144 10.58 -8.58 -4.13
C VAL A 144 9.19 -9.22 -4.22
N GLU A 145 8.23 -8.75 -3.43
CA GLU A 145 6.86 -9.26 -3.46
C GLU A 145 6.14 -8.97 -4.77
N LEU A 146 6.33 -7.78 -5.36
CA LEU A 146 5.78 -7.47 -6.69
C LEU A 146 6.39 -8.36 -7.78
N TYR A 147 7.69 -8.64 -7.75
CA TYR A 147 8.30 -9.60 -8.69
C TYR A 147 7.80 -11.03 -8.47
N PHE A 148 7.61 -11.43 -7.21
CA PHE A 148 6.99 -12.72 -6.90
C PHE A 148 5.56 -12.81 -7.45
N LEU A 149 4.77 -11.73 -7.30
CA LEU A 149 3.43 -11.64 -7.90
C LEU A 149 3.45 -11.78 -9.42
N ILE A 150 4.41 -11.14 -10.12
CA ILE A 150 4.57 -11.28 -11.57
C ILE A 150 4.83 -12.75 -11.93
N PHE A 151 5.73 -13.39 -11.19
CA PHE A 151 6.06 -14.80 -11.42
C PHE A 151 4.85 -15.72 -11.21
N VAL A 152 4.11 -15.52 -10.12
CA VAL A 152 2.89 -16.28 -9.81
C VAL A 152 1.81 -16.03 -10.87
N PHE A 153 1.62 -14.77 -11.27
CA PHE A 153 0.67 -14.40 -12.31
C PHE A 153 0.94 -15.13 -13.62
N ASP A 154 2.18 -15.12 -14.11
CA ASP A 154 2.55 -15.79 -15.35
C ASP A 154 2.29 -17.32 -15.32
N ARG A 155 2.46 -17.93 -14.14
CA ARG A 155 2.18 -19.35 -13.94
C ARG A 155 0.68 -19.65 -13.92
N LEU A 156 -0.10 -18.83 -13.21
CA LEU A 156 -1.55 -19.01 -13.05
C LEU A 156 -2.30 -18.72 -14.35
N LYS A 157 -1.92 -17.66 -15.07
CA LYS A 157 -2.51 -17.28 -16.36
C LYS A 157 -2.51 -18.43 -17.37
N ARG A 158 -1.48 -19.27 -17.36
CA ARG A 158 -1.35 -20.43 -18.27
C ARG A 158 -2.26 -21.60 -17.89
N ARG A 159 -2.83 -21.64 -16.68
CA ARG A 159 -3.54 -22.81 -16.13
C ARG A 159 -4.99 -22.56 -15.79
N LEU A 160 -5.44 -21.32 -15.63
CA LEU A 160 -6.76 -20.99 -15.10
C LEU A 160 -7.57 -20.15 -16.09
N THR A 161 -8.89 -20.35 -16.05
CA THR A 161 -9.84 -19.49 -16.77
C THR A 161 -9.97 -18.13 -16.09
N ASN A 162 -10.31 -17.07 -16.85
CA ASN A 162 -10.38 -15.69 -16.35
C ASN A 162 -11.28 -15.52 -15.11
N HIS A 163 -12.39 -16.24 -15.01
CA HIS A 163 -13.29 -16.18 -13.85
C HIS A 163 -12.67 -16.77 -12.58
N LEU A 164 -11.97 -17.89 -12.70
CA LEU A 164 -11.25 -18.52 -11.58
C LEU A 164 -10.08 -17.65 -11.14
N LEU A 165 -9.36 -17.05 -12.08
CA LEU A 165 -8.28 -16.10 -11.79
C LEU A 165 -8.77 -14.90 -10.99
N PHE A 166 -9.91 -14.31 -11.37
CA PHE A 166 -10.50 -13.18 -10.66
C PHE A 166 -10.91 -13.56 -9.22
N SER A 167 -11.60 -14.68 -9.05
CA SER A 167 -12.01 -15.17 -7.73
C SER A 167 -10.80 -15.43 -6.82
N LEU A 168 -9.74 -16.02 -7.37
CA LEU A 168 -8.53 -16.35 -6.65
C LEU A 168 -7.74 -15.07 -6.31
N ALA A 169 -7.66 -14.10 -7.21
CA ALA A 169 -7.05 -12.80 -6.99
C ALA A 169 -7.76 -12.02 -5.87
N PHE A 170 -9.08 -12.01 -5.89
CA PHE A 170 -9.89 -11.36 -4.86
C PHE A 170 -9.65 -12.04 -3.49
N SER A 171 -9.68 -13.37 -3.45
CA SER A 171 -9.47 -14.12 -2.21
C SER A 171 -8.07 -13.91 -1.66
N LEU A 172 -7.03 -13.96 -2.49
CA LEU A 172 -5.65 -13.69 -2.08
C LEU A 172 -5.46 -12.24 -1.61
N GLY A 173 -6.02 -11.27 -2.34
CA GLY A 173 -5.97 -9.87 -1.95
C GLY A 173 -6.63 -9.63 -0.59
N PHE A 174 -7.79 -10.23 -0.36
CA PHE A 174 -8.49 -10.15 0.92
C PHE A 174 -7.70 -10.80 2.06
N VAL A 175 -7.09 -11.95 1.81
CA VAL A 175 -6.20 -12.62 2.77
C VAL A 175 -5.00 -11.74 3.11
N CYS A 176 -4.38 -11.07 2.12
CA CYS A 176 -3.28 -10.13 2.36
C CYS A 176 -3.70 -8.98 3.28
N VAL A 177 -4.92 -8.43 3.12
CA VAL A 177 -5.42 -7.36 4.00
C VAL A 177 -5.66 -7.84 5.43
N ILE A 178 -6.00 -9.10 5.64
CA ILE A 178 -6.31 -9.64 6.97
C ILE A 178 -5.07 -10.16 7.69
N LEU A 179 -4.11 -10.76 6.96
CA LEU A 179 -2.95 -11.43 7.56
C LEU A 179 -1.72 -10.54 7.72
N MET A 180 -1.68 -9.37 7.07
CA MET A 180 -0.60 -8.37 7.26
C MET A 180 -0.94 -7.39 8.38
#